data_dce971341b9f1a9d51c1a181cd9402c5
#
_entry.id   dce971341b9f1a9d51c1a181cd9402c5
#
_cell.length_a   1.000
_cell.length_b   1.000
_cell.length_c   1.000
_cell.angle_alpha   90.00
_cell.angle_beta   90.00
_cell.angle_gamma   90.00
#
_symmetry.space_group_name_H-M   'P 1'
#
loop_
_entity.id
_entity.type
_entity.pdbx_description
1 polymer ?
#
loop_
_entity_poly.entity_id
_entity_poly.type
_entity_poly.pdbx_seq_one_letter_code
_entity_poly.pdbx_strand_id
1 'polypeptide(L)'
;MKAMKSKWLALFLTVIMTFTLLPSVVFAAGEDTGVAKIGDQTYNSVAEAITAAGSNATTIELTQNVSEDVTIPQGANITLYIPEGITLTNKAGHTITNNGTLTVIGAGTVDNVTHAKGALVNYGTAILEGATFTRSAEASTSTTSSGGNSWYVIDNHGTMTITGTANVVNNGYFSSLIRNIGTADAASSLTVSGNATLRQDNFIALKNDNYGNVAVTGGTITSNEQTIQNWSQAAISGGTLNGQVITWSYEGFASATEISGNAVVNGDVVAVNYDGGTSIPSVTIKGGTITGEISKATYNNGLQPAAPDAASSSIVVSGGTFSNAVDSNFFADNFYLNQNPDGSYSVHEHNMVMKYDADNHWYECSVCGEKADVSAHTFGEWNVTKEATATEAGSREKVCSVCGYQVVEEISATGDASSTPTEEEMTNGTTTTDVNSANPQTGDNSYVFLGIALLCLSGAGLAGTVIFRKKYSK
;
A
#
# COMPACT_ATOMS: atom_id res chain seq x y z
N MET A 1 -3.81 -24.12 -8.64
CA MET A 1 -3.30 -22.85 -9.21
C MET A 1 -2.55 -23.01 -10.56
N LYS A 2 -2.77 -24.05 -11.33
CA LYS A 2 -2.13 -24.26 -12.67
C LYS A 2 -3.10 -24.15 -13.87
N ALA A 3 -4.40 -24.06 -13.61
CA ALA A 3 -5.42 -24.07 -14.67
C ALA A 3 -5.96 -22.68 -15.11
N MET A 4 -5.57 -21.61 -14.41
CA MET A 4 -6.08 -20.27 -14.72
C MET A 4 -5.13 -19.44 -15.61
N LYS A 5 -3.87 -19.86 -15.76
CA LYS A 5 -2.89 -19.17 -16.63
C LYS A 5 -3.00 -19.53 -18.11
N SER A 6 -3.70 -20.61 -18.45
CA SER A 6 -3.80 -21.06 -19.86
C SER A 6 -4.96 -20.43 -20.64
N LYS A 7 -5.98 -19.88 -19.95
CA LYS A 7 -7.16 -19.31 -20.63
C LYS A 7 -6.92 -17.89 -21.15
N TRP A 8 -6.02 -17.14 -20.54
CA TRP A 8 -5.67 -15.78 -20.99
C TRP A 8 -4.69 -15.81 -22.17
N LEU A 9 -3.81 -16.82 -22.23
CA LEU A 9 -2.89 -16.99 -23.36
C LEU A 9 -3.63 -17.50 -24.63
N ALA A 10 -4.72 -18.23 -24.46
CA ALA A 10 -5.55 -18.71 -25.58
C ALA A 10 -6.43 -17.58 -26.15
N LEU A 11 -6.82 -16.58 -25.34
CA LEU A 11 -7.63 -15.45 -25.83
C LEU A 11 -6.76 -14.47 -26.65
N PHE A 12 -5.46 -14.37 -26.34
CA PHE A 12 -4.52 -13.53 -27.10
C PHE A 12 -4.13 -14.15 -28.47
N LEU A 13 -4.15 -15.48 -28.57
CA LEU A 13 -3.81 -16.17 -29.82
C LEU A 13 -5.00 -16.31 -30.80
N THR A 14 -6.23 -16.22 -30.31
CA THR A 14 -7.45 -16.36 -31.16
C THR A 14 -7.83 -15.07 -31.87
N VAL A 15 -7.36 -13.91 -31.44
CA VAL A 15 -7.59 -12.63 -32.14
C VAL A 15 -6.65 -12.46 -33.36
N ILE A 16 -5.55 -13.22 -33.42
CA ILE A 16 -4.57 -13.13 -34.53
C ILE A 16 -4.93 -14.05 -35.72
N MET A 17 -5.90 -14.97 -35.60
CA MET A 17 -6.11 -16.03 -36.61
C MET A 17 -7.40 -15.91 -37.44
N THR A 18 -8.12 -14.81 -37.46
CA THR A 18 -9.35 -14.70 -38.29
C THR A 18 -9.30 -13.58 -39.33
N PHE A 19 -8.13 -13.32 -39.92
CA PHE A 19 -8.01 -12.47 -41.09
C PHE A 19 -7.21 -13.13 -42.20
N THR A 20 -7.81 -14.12 -42.86
CA THR A 20 -7.36 -14.49 -44.22
C THR A 20 -8.60 -14.90 -44.99
N LEU A 21 -8.96 -14.10 -45.97
CA LEU A 21 -9.49 -14.37 -47.31
C LEU A 21 -10.39 -13.24 -47.81
N LEU A 22 -9.75 -12.17 -48.27
CA LEU A 22 -10.34 -11.28 -49.27
C LEU A 22 -9.37 -11.18 -50.46
N PRO A 23 -9.86 -11.08 -51.68
CA PRO A 23 -8.98 -11.14 -52.87
C PRO A 23 -8.06 -9.92 -52.91
N SER A 24 -6.76 -10.20 -53.07
CA SER A 24 -5.73 -9.21 -53.24
C SER A 24 -5.95 -8.41 -54.54
N VAL A 25 -6.40 -7.19 -54.42
CA VAL A 25 -6.22 -6.18 -55.44
C VAL A 25 -4.79 -5.68 -55.29
N VAL A 26 -3.91 -6.07 -56.20
CA VAL A 26 -2.55 -5.53 -56.28
C VAL A 26 -2.66 -4.08 -56.76
N PHE A 27 -2.61 -3.12 -55.87
CA PHE A 27 -2.27 -1.77 -56.17
C PHE A 27 -0.72 -1.62 -56.19
N ALA A 28 -0.20 -0.97 -57.20
CA ALA A 28 1.21 -0.62 -57.28
C ALA A 28 1.62 0.08 -55.98
N ALA A 29 2.72 -0.37 -55.38
CA ALA A 29 3.29 0.22 -54.18
C ALA A 29 3.74 1.68 -54.48
N GLY A 30 2.85 2.65 -54.26
CA GLY A 30 3.24 3.97 -53.86
C GLY A 30 3.74 3.85 -52.44
N GLU A 31 4.83 4.51 -52.09
CA GLU A 31 5.32 4.57 -50.70
C GLU A 31 4.13 4.90 -49.78
N ASP A 32 3.87 4.02 -48.84
CA ASP A 32 2.78 4.18 -47.89
C ASP A 32 3.15 5.32 -46.92
N THR A 33 2.76 6.55 -47.26
CA THR A 33 3.10 7.79 -46.54
C THR A 33 2.15 8.06 -45.37
N GLY A 34 1.26 7.15 -45.05
CA GLY A 34 0.33 7.31 -43.91
C GLY A 34 1.07 7.41 -42.58
N VAL A 35 0.59 8.27 -41.69
CA VAL A 35 1.18 8.51 -40.36
C VAL A 35 0.59 7.59 -39.28
N ALA A 36 -0.57 7.00 -39.57
CA ALA A 36 -1.28 6.09 -38.67
C ALA A 36 -1.92 4.95 -39.48
N LYS A 37 -2.15 3.81 -38.82
CA LYS A 37 -2.85 2.66 -39.45
C LYS A 37 -3.82 2.00 -38.48
N ILE A 38 -4.89 1.40 -39.07
CA ILE A 38 -5.82 0.47 -38.43
C ILE A 38 -5.75 -0.84 -39.22
N GLY A 39 -5.15 -1.88 -38.65
CA GLY A 39 -4.82 -3.07 -39.42
C GLY A 39 -3.88 -2.74 -40.60
N ASP A 40 -4.31 -3.07 -41.81
CA ASP A 40 -3.56 -2.80 -43.04
C ASP A 40 -3.93 -1.46 -43.69
N GLN A 41 -4.95 -0.77 -43.18
CA GLN A 41 -5.40 0.52 -43.72
C GLN A 41 -4.63 1.69 -43.10
N THR A 42 -4.01 2.51 -43.94
CA THR A 42 -3.26 3.70 -43.54
C THR A 42 -4.07 4.98 -43.64
N TYR A 43 -3.70 5.98 -42.84
CA TYR A 43 -4.35 7.28 -42.72
C TYR A 43 -3.29 8.38 -42.67
N ASN A 44 -3.60 9.55 -43.30
CA ASN A 44 -2.70 10.68 -43.35
C ASN A 44 -2.65 11.50 -42.04
N SER A 45 -3.55 11.21 -41.09
CA SER A 45 -3.56 11.81 -39.75
C SER A 45 -4.14 10.84 -38.72
N VAL A 46 -3.81 11.10 -37.47
CA VAL A 46 -4.41 10.36 -36.33
C VAL A 46 -5.89 10.67 -36.23
N ALA A 47 -6.31 11.91 -36.52
CA ALA A 47 -7.71 12.31 -36.50
C ALA A 47 -8.55 11.58 -37.56
N GLU A 48 -8.00 11.34 -38.78
CA GLU A 48 -8.66 10.51 -39.80
C GLU A 48 -8.85 9.06 -39.30
N ALA A 49 -7.81 8.48 -38.72
CA ALA A 49 -7.89 7.12 -38.15
C ALA A 49 -8.93 7.03 -37.02
N ILE A 50 -8.98 8.01 -36.08
CA ILE A 50 -9.98 8.10 -35.03
C ILE A 50 -11.39 8.21 -35.62
N THR A 51 -11.56 9.04 -36.65
CA THR A 51 -12.85 9.19 -37.36
C THR A 51 -13.29 7.87 -38.00
N ALA A 52 -12.36 7.14 -38.63
CA ALA A 52 -12.65 5.82 -39.22
C ALA A 52 -12.97 4.76 -38.17
N ALA A 53 -12.35 4.80 -36.98
CA ALA A 53 -12.63 3.91 -35.87
C ALA A 53 -14.07 4.10 -35.31
N GLY A 54 -14.55 5.34 -35.30
CA GLY A 54 -15.88 5.68 -34.75
C GLY A 54 -15.97 5.33 -33.26
N SER A 55 -17.02 4.56 -32.89
CA SER A 55 -17.24 4.10 -31.51
C SER A 55 -16.71 2.69 -31.24
N ASN A 56 -16.13 2.03 -32.23
CA ASN A 56 -15.63 0.68 -32.06
C ASN A 56 -14.29 0.69 -31.29
N ALA A 57 -14.07 -0.32 -30.45
CA ALA A 57 -12.77 -0.56 -29.83
C ALA A 57 -11.73 -0.84 -30.93
N THR A 58 -10.81 0.09 -31.11
CA THR A 58 -9.90 0.10 -32.26
C THR A 58 -8.47 0.44 -31.84
N THR A 59 -7.51 -0.34 -32.31
CA THR A 59 -6.09 -0.02 -32.19
C THR A 59 -5.64 0.83 -33.39
N ILE A 60 -5.08 1.99 -33.10
CA ILE A 60 -4.43 2.86 -34.05
C ILE A 60 -2.93 2.82 -33.78
N GLU A 61 -2.15 2.37 -34.73
CA GLU A 61 -0.68 2.34 -34.66
C GLU A 61 -0.10 3.55 -35.37
N LEU A 62 0.83 4.26 -34.73
CA LEU A 62 1.63 5.29 -35.38
C LEU A 62 2.75 4.62 -36.19
N THR A 63 2.95 5.05 -37.42
CA THR A 63 3.94 4.49 -38.35
C THR A 63 5.20 5.34 -38.49
N GLN A 64 5.11 6.60 -38.05
CA GLN A 64 6.21 7.58 -38.06
C GLN A 64 5.95 8.68 -37.03
N ASN A 65 6.89 9.60 -36.88
CA ASN A 65 6.71 10.79 -36.05
C ASN A 65 5.53 11.63 -36.53
N VAL A 66 4.70 12.07 -35.61
CA VAL A 66 3.47 12.81 -35.88
C VAL A 66 3.50 14.13 -35.11
N SER A 67 3.13 15.23 -35.79
CA SER A 67 2.84 16.52 -35.14
C SER A 67 1.37 16.84 -35.33
N GLU A 68 0.55 16.62 -34.28
CA GLU A 68 -0.90 16.75 -34.34
C GLU A 68 -1.51 16.98 -32.96
N ASP A 69 -2.52 17.86 -32.85
CA ASP A 69 -3.34 18.02 -31.67
C ASP A 69 -4.44 16.91 -31.68
N VAL A 70 -4.19 15.77 -31.06
CA VAL A 70 -5.05 14.61 -31.11
C VAL A 70 -6.22 14.75 -30.13
N THR A 71 -7.45 14.56 -30.62
CA THR A 71 -8.66 14.52 -29.76
C THR A 71 -9.34 13.17 -29.87
N ILE A 72 -9.53 12.50 -28.73
CA ILE A 72 -10.37 11.30 -28.61
C ILE A 72 -11.77 11.79 -28.23
N PRO A 73 -12.76 11.70 -29.12
CA PRO A 73 -14.11 12.21 -28.86
C PRO A 73 -14.87 11.34 -27.87
N GLN A 74 -15.90 11.90 -27.26
CA GLN A 74 -16.81 11.15 -26.41
C GLN A 74 -17.43 9.97 -27.18
N GLY A 75 -17.46 8.80 -26.55
CA GLY A 75 -17.98 7.56 -27.15
C GLY A 75 -16.96 6.79 -27.99
N ALA A 76 -15.81 7.37 -28.36
CA ALA A 76 -14.73 6.62 -28.99
C ALA A 76 -14.00 5.74 -27.97
N ASN A 77 -13.48 4.60 -28.44
CA ASN A 77 -12.69 3.64 -27.66
C ASN A 77 -11.42 3.29 -28.43
N ILE A 78 -10.33 4.00 -28.13
CA ILE A 78 -9.10 3.97 -28.91
C ILE A 78 -7.96 3.38 -28.08
N THR A 79 -7.27 2.40 -28.64
CA THR A 79 -5.93 2.00 -28.22
C THR A 79 -4.93 2.66 -29.16
N LEU A 80 -4.12 3.58 -28.65
CA LEU A 80 -3.06 4.23 -29.40
C LEU A 80 -1.75 3.47 -29.14
N TYR A 81 -1.26 2.80 -30.15
CA TYR A 81 0.04 2.13 -30.11
C TYR A 81 1.12 3.04 -30.69
N ILE A 82 2.09 3.41 -29.86
CA ILE A 82 3.22 4.26 -30.24
C ILE A 82 4.49 3.40 -30.16
N PRO A 83 5.02 2.92 -31.28
CA PRO A 83 6.24 2.12 -31.30
C PRO A 83 7.45 2.85 -30.73
N GLU A 84 8.47 2.10 -30.31
CA GLU A 84 9.76 2.63 -29.91
C GLU A 84 10.37 3.50 -31.03
N GLY A 85 10.93 4.65 -30.64
CA GLY A 85 11.52 5.61 -31.58
C GLY A 85 10.50 6.52 -32.27
N ILE A 86 9.20 6.29 -32.13
CA ILE A 86 8.14 7.14 -32.67
C ILE A 86 7.71 8.16 -31.62
N THR A 87 7.56 9.40 -32.06
CA THR A 87 7.12 10.52 -31.22
C THR A 87 5.86 11.17 -31.77
N LEU A 88 4.84 11.28 -30.89
CA LEU A 88 3.67 12.11 -31.11
C LEU A 88 3.89 13.47 -30.44
N THR A 89 3.96 14.56 -31.22
CA THR A 89 4.00 15.92 -30.70
C THR A 89 2.72 16.68 -31.07
N ASN A 90 2.45 17.77 -30.37
CA ASN A 90 1.36 18.69 -30.72
C ASN A 90 1.75 19.69 -31.78
N LYS A 91 0.75 20.38 -32.37
CA LYS A 91 0.93 21.59 -33.22
C LYS A 91 0.89 22.86 -32.38
N ALA A 92 -0.18 23.06 -31.62
CA ALA A 92 -0.38 24.29 -30.84
C ALA A 92 -1.19 24.04 -29.54
N GLY A 93 -1.95 22.94 -29.48
CA GLY A 93 -2.81 22.58 -28.36
C GLY A 93 -2.14 21.64 -27.36
N HIS A 94 -2.94 20.92 -26.65
CA HIS A 94 -2.51 19.72 -25.92
C HIS A 94 -2.18 18.61 -26.92
N THR A 95 -1.19 17.77 -26.63
CA THR A 95 -0.82 16.70 -27.58
C THR A 95 -1.96 15.69 -27.70
N ILE A 96 -2.54 15.30 -26.56
CA ILE A 96 -3.74 14.47 -26.54
C ILE A 96 -4.80 15.11 -25.64
N THR A 97 -6.04 15.25 -26.14
CA THR A 97 -7.22 15.58 -25.34
C THR A 97 -8.17 14.39 -25.39
N ASN A 98 -8.39 13.72 -24.25
CA ASN A 98 -9.24 12.56 -24.18
C ASN A 98 -10.60 12.88 -23.53
N ASN A 99 -11.68 12.76 -24.32
CA ASN A 99 -13.05 12.84 -23.83
C ASN A 99 -13.77 11.47 -23.90
N GLY A 100 -13.13 10.44 -24.43
CA GLY A 100 -13.65 9.08 -24.59
C GLY A 100 -12.95 8.07 -23.72
N THR A 101 -12.68 6.90 -24.29
CA THR A 101 -11.84 5.85 -23.69
C THR A 101 -10.54 5.74 -24.49
N LEU A 102 -9.42 5.91 -23.81
CA LEU A 102 -8.09 5.88 -24.40
C LEU A 102 -7.21 4.88 -23.66
N THR A 103 -6.57 3.99 -24.39
CA THR A 103 -5.44 3.18 -23.89
C THR A 103 -4.20 3.57 -24.69
N VAL A 104 -3.07 3.88 -24.03
CA VAL A 104 -1.80 4.14 -24.69
C VAL A 104 -0.82 3.01 -24.36
N ILE A 105 -0.30 2.39 -25.41
CA ILE A 105 0.66 1.28 -25.33
C ILE A 105 1.88 1.53 -26.21
N GLY A 106 2.92 0.72 -26.03
CA GLY A 106 4.18 0.84 -26.79
C GLY A 106 5.27 1.55 -26.00
N ALA A 107 6.43 1.75 -26.63
CA ALA A 107 7.61 2.34 -26.00
C ALA A 107 8.01 3.71 -26.61
N GLY A 108 7.12 4.30 -27.42
CA GLY A 108 7.34 5.60 -28.03
C GLY A 108 7.12 6.77 -27.06
N THR A 109 7.00 7.98 -27.60
CA THR A 109 6.91 9.20 -26.80
C THR A 109 5.69 10.03 -27.16
N VAL A 110 5.01 10.59 -26.15
CA VAL A 110 4.01 11.66 -26.27
C VAL A 110 4.64 12.90 -25.66
N ASP A 111 4.97 13.86 -26.48
CA ASP A 111 5.65 15.10 -26.06
C ASP A 111 4.80 16.33 -26.38
N ASN A 112 4.76 17.28 -25.45
CA ASN A 112 4.18 18.59 -25.72
C ASN A 112 5.29 19.65 -25.90
N VAL A 113 5.30 20.32 -27.07
CA VAL A 113 6.31 21.30 -27.45
C VAL A 113 5.80 22.73 -27.37
N THR A 114 4.61 22.95 -26.77
CA THR A 114 3.97 24.28 -26.71
C THR A 114 3.84 24.76 -25.27
N HIS A 115 4.19 26.00 -25.01
CA HIS A 115 3.99 26.63 -23.70
C HIS A 115 2.53 26.58 -23.27
N ALA A 116 2.30 26.36 -21.97
CA ALA A 116 0.98 26.27 -21.30
C ALA A 116 0.05 25.17 -21.85
N LYS A 117 0.61 24.06 -22.31
CA LYS A 117 -0.15 22.89 -22.77
C LYS A 117 0.44 21.60 -22.21
N GLY A 118 -0.40 20.58 -22.02
CA GLY A 118 0.00 19.26 -21.51
C GLY A 118 0.19 18.24 -22.63
N ALA A 119 0.94 17.19 -22.34
CA ALA A 119 1.03 16.03 -23.22
C ALA A 119 -0.29 15.25 -23.25
N LEU A 120 -1.02 15.20 -22.12
CA LEU A 120 -2.35 14.58 -22.03
C LEU A 120 -3.26 15.39 -21.11
N VAL A 121 -4.43 15.75 -21.60
CA VAL A 121 -5.57 16.21 -20.77
C VAL A 121 -6.67 15.17 -20.86
N ASN A 122 -7.10 14.62 -19.72
CA ASN A 122 -8.07 13.56 -19.66
C ASN A 122 -9.36 14.00 -18.99
N TYR A 123 -10.46 14.00 -19.72
CA TYR A 123 -11.81 14.19 -19.21
C TYR A 123 -12.64 12.89 -19.22
N GLY A 124 -12.16 11.86 -19.91
CA GLY A 124 -12.79 10.56 -20.03
C GLY A 124 -12.13 9.49 -19.18
N THR A 125 -11.97 8.32 -19.77
CA THR A 125 -11.23 7.19 -19.16
C THR A 125 -9.92 6.98 -19.92
N ALA A 126 -8.79 6.95 -19.21
CA ALA A 126 -7.48 6.72 -19.80
C ALA A 126 -6.71 5.60 -19.07
N ILE A 127 -6.04 4.75 -19.84
CA ILE A 127 -5.10 3.73 -19.34
C ILE A 127 -3.78 3.95 -20.05
N LEU A 128 -2.73 4.22 -19.28
CA LEU A 128 -1.36 4.37 -19.80
C LEU A 128 -0.57 3.13 -19.36
N GLU A 129 -0.35 2.19 -20.29
CA GLU A 129 0.39 0.94 -20.04
C GLU A 129 1.81 0.98 -20.55
N GLY A 130 2.15 1.99 -21.38
CA GLY A 130 3.45 2.20 -21.99
C GLY A 130 3.64 3.64 -22.38
N ALA A 131 4.63 3.88 -23.24
CA ALA A 131 5.08 5.18 -23.73
C ALA A 131 5.66 6.12 -22.66
N THR A 132 6.43 7.08 -23.12
CA THR A 132 6.94 8.18 -22.29
C THR A 132 6.11 9.43 -22.54
N PHE A 133 5.59 10.03 -21.48
CA PHE A 133 4.87 11.32 -21.53
C PHE A 133 5.77 12.42 -20.98
N THR A 134 5.96 13.48 -21.76
CA THR A 134 6.85 14.59 -21.40
C THR A 134 6.38 15.91 -21.97
N ARG A 135 7.06 17.00 -21.57
CA ARG A 135 6.86 18.36 -22.09
C ARG A 135 8.22 19.01 -22.36
N SER A 136 8.75 18.83 -23.55
CA SER A 136 10.06 19.38 -23.92
C SER A 136 10.06 20.92 -24.04
N ALA A 137 8.89 21.54 -24.29
CA ALA A 137 8.74 23.01 -24.28
C ALA A 137 9.10 23.64 -22.92
N GLU A 138 8.94 22.88 -21.85
CA GLU A 138 9.11 23.37 -20.48
C GLU A 138 10.30 22.74 -19.75
N ALA A 139 11.24 22.19 -20.49
CA ALA A 139 12.52 21.73 -19.93
C ALA A 139 13.37 22.94 -19.49
N SER A 140 12.77 23.81 -18.68
CA SER A 140 13.39 25.04 -18.20
C SER A 140 14.30 24.78 -17.02
N THR A 141 15.51 25.35 -17.08
CA THR A 141 16.41 25.44 -15.94
C THR A 141 16.12 26.64 -15.04
N SER A 142 15.07 27.42 -15.35
CA SER A 142 14.69 28.61 -14.59
C SER A 142 14.20 28.21 -13.19
N THR A 143 14.80 28.77 -12.16
CA THR A 143 14.42 28.64 -10.76
C THR A 143 13.42 29.71 -10.30
N THR A 144 12.94 30.55 -11.21
CA THR A 144 11.99 31.63 -10.92
C THR A 144 10.60 31.29 -11.43
N SER A 145 9.56 31.72 -10.69
CA SER A 145 8.17 31.50 -11.07
C SER A 145 7.81 32.11 -12.43
N SER A 146 8.49 33.16 -12.86
CA SER A 146 8.27 33.82 -14.17
C SER A 146 8.88 33.06 -15.35
N GLY A 147 9.85 32.17 -15.12
CA GLY A 147 10.43 31.28 -16.12
C GLY A 147 10.05 29.82 -15.90
N GLY A 148 9.22 29.59 -14.92
CA GLY A 148 8.76 28.25 -14.54
C GLY A 148 7.72 27.71 -15.51
N ASN A 149 7.36 26.48 -15.22
CA ASN A 149 6.41 25.76 -16.01
C ASN A 149 4.99 26.34 -15.86
N SER A 150 4.30 26.34 -16.95
CA SER A 150 2.96 26.90 -17.09
C SER A 150 1.86 25.85 -17.14
N TRP A 151 2.19 24.56 -17.13
CA TRP A 151 1.22 23.47 -17.20
C TRP A 151 1.78 22.13 -16.70
N TYR A 152 0.90 21.14 -16.51
CA TYR A 152 1.23 19.77 -16.16
C TYR A 152 1.61 18.95 -17.39
N VAL A 153 2.39 17.90 -17.24
CA VAL A 153 2.56 16.89 -18.31
C VAL A 153 1.23 16.19 -18.56
N ILE A 154 0.59 15.77 -17.47
CA ILE A 154 -0.74 15.15 -17.49
C ILE A 154 -1.69 15.93 -16.58
N ASP A 155 -2.86 16.27 -17.12
CA ASP A 155 -3.95 16.93 -16.38
C ASP A 155 -5.18 16.02 -16.40
N ASN A 156 -5.48 15.36 -15.27
CA ASN A 156 -6.56 14.39 -15.15
C ASN A 156 -7.79 14.99 -14.46
N HIS A 157 -8.89 15.06 -15.20
CA HIS A 157 -10.22 15.44 -14.73
C HIS A 157 -11.22 14.28 -14.71
N GLY A 158 -10.83 13.12 -15.24
CA GLY A 158 -11.66 11.92 -15.37
C GLY A 158 -11.11 10.75 -14.56
N THR A 159 -11.18 9.57 -15.14
CA THR A 159 -10.61 8.34 -14.57
C THR A 159 -9.34 7.97 -15.32
N MET A 160 -8.25 7.76 -14.60
CA MET A 160 -6.95 7.41 -15.19
C MET A 160 -6.26 6.28 -14.42
N THR A 161 -5.64 5.37 -15.16
CA THR A 161 -4.70 4.39 -14.63
C THR A 161 -3.36 4.52 -15.35
N ILE A 162 -2.27 4.65 -14.60
CA ILE A 162 -0.90 4.63 -15.10
C ILE A 162 -0.27 3.33 -14.59
N THR A 163 0.11 2.45 -15.49
CA THR A 163 0.53 1.08 -15.17
C THR A 163 1.55 0.55 -16.18
N GLY A 164 1.82 -0.74 -16.13
CA GLY A 164 2.75 -1.38 -17.07
C GLY A 164 4.14 -0.79 -16.99
N THR A 165 4.65 -0.28 -18.09
CA THR A 165 5.95 0.40 -18.22
C THR A 165 5.81 1.88 -18.58
N ALA A 166 4.63 2.46 -18.39
CA ALA A 166 4.39 3.87 -18.65
C ALA A 166 5.36 4.75 -17.84
N ASN A 167 5.92 5.75 -18.50
CA ASN A 167 6.89 6.67 -17.94
C ASN A 167 6.39 8.11 -18.09
N VAL A 168 6.25 8.84 -16.99
CA VAL A 168 5.88 10.27 -17.02
C VAL A 168 7.04 11.04 -16.42
N VAL A 169 7.63 11.94 -17.20
CA VAL A 169 8.86 12.62 -16.82
C VAL A 169 8.85 14.10 -17.19
N ASN A 170 9.31 14.93 -16.28
CA ASN A 170 9.66 16.33 -16.52
C ASN A 170 10.69 16.77 -15.47
N ASN A 171 11.52 17.75 -15.84
CA ASN A 171 12.49 18.39 -14.96
C ASN A 171 12.33 19.91 -14.89
N GLY A 172 11.22 20.45 -15.39
CA GLY A 172 10.92 21.88 -15.33
C GLY A 172 10.62 22.35 -13.89
N TYR A 173 11.09 23.55 -13.53
CA TYR A 173 10.75 24.18 -12.25
C TYR A 173 9.29 24.62 -12.20
N PHE A 174 8.68 24.63 -11.02
CA PHE A 174 7.33 25.15 -10.71
C PHE A 174 6.19 24.49 -11.49
N SER A 175 6.40 23.27 -12.01
CA SER A 175 5.35 22.48 -12.62
C SER A 175 5.24 21.13 -11.95
N SER A 176 4.09 20.87 -11.39
CA SER A 176 3.75 19.50 -11.02
C SER A 176 3.73 18.63 -12.28
N LEU A 177 4.19 17.40 -12.18
CA LEU A 177 4.20 16.48 -13.29
C LEU A 177 2.78 16.09 -13.70
N ILE A 178 1.97 15.67 -12.70
CA ILE A 178 0.59 15.27 -12.89
C ILE A 178 -0.31 16.07 -11.94
N ARG A 179 -1.42 16.59 -12.47
CA ARG A 179 -2.55 17.04 -11.67
C ARG A 179 -3.70 16.04 -11.78
N ASN A 180 -4.33 15.74 -10.65
CA ASN A 180 -5.58 15.01 -10.55
C ASN A 180 -6.60 15.91 -9.85
N ILE A 181 -7.65 16.35 -10.54
CA ILE A 181 -8.63 17.30 -10.03
C ILE A 181 -10.03 16.95 -10.52
N GLY A 182 -10.97 16.88 -9.59
CA GLY A 182 -12.38 16.70 -9.89
C GLY A 182 -13.20 17.97 -9.68
N THR A 183 -14.51 17.77 -9.65
CA THR A 183 -15.50 18.76 -9.25
C THR A 183 -16.44 18.16 -8.22
N ALA A 184 -17.28 18.97 -7.57
CA ALA A 184 -18.27 18.48 -6.62
C ALA A 184 -19.23 17.45 -7.22
N ASP A 185 -19.54 17.58 -8.51
CA ASP A 185 -20.47 16.71 -9.23
C ASP A 185 -19.78 15.49 -9.87
N ALA A 186 -18.45 15.57 -10.08
CA ALA A 186 -17.67 14.53 -10.76
C ALA A 186 -16.25 14.47 -10.17
N ALA A 187 -16.05 13.58 -9.22
CA ALA A 187 -14.71 13.32 -8.67
C ALA A 187 -13.82 12.68 -9.74
N SER A 188 -12.55 13.11 -9.78
CA SER A 188 -11.52 12.45 -10.60
C SER A 188 -10.89 11.27 -9.86
N SER A 189 -10.35 10.33 -10.62
CA SER A 189 -9.64 9.17 -10.08
C SER A 189 -8.34 8.93 -10.84
N LEU A 190 -7.25 8.75 -10.08
CA LEU A 190 -5.93 8.39 -10.62
C LEU A 190 -5.36 7.21 -9.87
N THR A 191 -5.04 6.13 -10.59
CA THR A 191 -4.34 4.96 -10.04
C THR A 191 -2.94 4.85 -10.63
N VAL A 192 -1.93 4.70 -9.79
CA VAL A 192 -0.56 4.35 -10.18
C VAL A 192 -0.27 2.93 -9.73
N SER A 193 0.18 2.08 -10.66
CA SER A 193 0.36 0.65 -10.39
C SER A 193 1.44 0.02 -11.29
N GLY A 194 1.67 -1.28 -11.13
CA GLY A 194 2.62 -2.04 -11.94
C GLY A 194 4.06 -1.53 -11.78
N ASN A 195 4.76 -1.34 -12.90
CA ASN A 195 6.12 -0.81 -12.96
C ASN A 195 6.15 0.62 -13.52
N ALA A 196 5.04 1.34 -13.47
CA ALA A 196 4.98 2.73 -13.93
C ALA A 196 6.00 3.60 -13.19
N THR A 197 6.58 4.58 -13.89
CA THR A 197 7.53 5.53 -13.32
C THR A 197 7.05 6.96 -13.52
N LEU A 198 7.03 7.73 -12.43
CA LEU A 198 6.69 9.16 -12.43
C LEU A 198 7.88 9.90 -11.84
N ARG A 199 8.48 10.83 -12.59
CA ARG A 199 9.65 11.56 -12.14
C ARG A 199 9.58 13.05 -12.44
N GLN A 200 9.68 13.83 -11.36
CA GLN A 200 9.82 15.30 -11.42
C GLN A 200 10.96 15.73 -10.51
N ASP A 201 12.08 16.16 -11.09
CA ASP A 201 13.29 16.43 -10.30
C ASP A 201 13.23 17.75 -9.52
N ASN A 202 12.42 18.73 -9.94
CA ASN A 202 12.50 20.10 -9.42
C ASN A 202 11.20 20.62 -8.80
N PHE A 203 10.16 19.79 -8.69
CA PHE A 203 8.89 20.20 -8.10
C PHE A 203 8.03 19.00 -7.70
N ILE A 204 6.72 19.13 -7.63
CA ILE A 204 5.76 18.12 -7.22
C ILE A 204 5.59 17.08 -8.34
N ALA A 205 5.72 15.78 -8.03
CA ALA A 205 5.41 14.74 -9.00
C ALA A 205 3.90 14.58 -9.20
N LEU A 206 3.14 14.36 -8.13
CA LEU A 206 1.69 14.16 -8.21
C LEU A 206 0.97 15.18 -7.31
N LYS A 207 0.22 16.09 -7.93
CA LYS A 207 -0.68 17.01 -7.23
C LYS A 207 -2.11 16.49 -7.30
N ASN A 208 -2.65 16.11 -6.16
CA ASN A 208 -4.04 15.69 -6.02
C ASN A 208 -4.87 16.85 -5.47
N ASP A 209 -5.54 17.54 -6.35
CA ASP A 209 -6.37 18.72 -6.03
C ASP A 209 -7.79 18.30 -5.56
N ASN A 210 -8.64 19.26 -5.32
CA ASN A 210 -9.98 19.08 -4.79
C ASN A 210 -10.80 18.05 -5.57
N TYR A 211 -11.54 17.24 -4.86
CA TYR A 211 -12.36 16.15 -5.40
C TYR A 211 -11.58 15.11 -6.20
N GLY A 212 -10.23 15.10 -6.08
CA GLY A 212 -9.39 14.07 -6.66
C GLY A 212 -9.24 12.89 -5.72
N ASN A 213 -9.28 11.68 -6.26
CA ASN A 213 -8.94 10.45 -5.55
C ASN A 213 -7.69 9.84 -6.18
N VAL A 214 -6.67 9.58 -5.37
CA VAL A 214 -5.42 8.95 -5.80
C VAL A 214 -5.24 7.61 -5.11
N ALA A 215 -4.89 6.59 -5.88
CA ALA A 215 -4.47 5.29 -5.39
C ALA A 215 -3.07 4.94 -5.91
N VAL A 216 -2.12 4.66 -5.04
CA VAL A 216 -0.81 4.12 -5.40
C VAL A 216 -0.71 2.69 -4.89
N THR A 217 -0.73 1.73 -5.81
CA THR A 217 -0.68 0.30 -5.51
C THR A 217 0.60 -0.36 -6.01
N GLY A 218 1.45 0.40 -6.71
CA GLY A 218 2.72 -0.03 -7.29
C GLY A 218 3.42 1.10 -8.00
N GLY A 219 4.47 0.80 -8.74
CA GLY A 219 5.27 1.78 -9.47
C GLY A 219 6.26 2.56 -8.61
N THR A 220 6.94 3.50 -9.23
CA THR A 220 7.91 4.37 -8.58
C THR A 220 7.59 5.84 -8.86
N ILE A 221 7.44 6.63 -7.80
CA ILE A 221 7.22 8.08 -7.89
C ILE A 221 8.44 8.77 -7.28
N THR A 222 9.09 9.62 -8.02
CA THR A 222 10.29 10.33 -7.57
C THR A 222 10.14 11.83 -7.71
N SER A 223 10.48 12.55 -6.64
CA SER A 223 10.60 13.99 -6.63
C SER A 223 11.67 14.42 -5.61
N ASN A 224 12.48 15.40 -5.94
CA ASN A 224 13.38 16.01 -4.97
C ASN A 224 12.66 16.90 -3.93
N GLU A 225 11.37 17.17 -4.16
CA GLU A 225 10.51 17.91 -3.23
C GLU A 225 9.36 17.01 -2.76
N GLN A 226 8.23 17.00 -3.46
CA GLN A 226 7.02 16.30 -3.04
C GLN A 226 6.63 15.23 -4.07
N THR A 227 6.68 13.97 -3.67
CA THR A 227 6.15 12.88 -4.51
C THR A 227 4.64 12.97 -4.64
N ILE A 228 3.96 13.28 -3.54
CA ILE A 228 2.51 13.53 -3.52
C ILE A 228 2.21 14.78 -2.69
N GLN A 229 1.53 15.73 -3.34
CA GLN A 229 0.86 16.83 -2.67
C GLN A 229 -0.65 16.55 -2.69
N ASN A 230 -1.20 16.17 -1.55
CA ASN A 230 -2.60 15.76 -1.44
C ASN A 230 -3.49 16.84 -0.81
N TRP A 231 -4.43 17.38 -1.58
CA TRP A 231 -5.49 18.31 -1.13
C TRP A 231 -6.88 17.63 -1.06
N SER A 232 -6.95 16.30 -1.26
CA SER A 232 -8.21 15.55 -1.25
C SER A 232 -8.01 14.17 -0.63
N GLN A 233 -8.20 13.08 -1.39
CA GLN A 233 -8.10 11.72 -0.87
C GLN A 233 -6.95 10.96 -1.54
N ALA A 234 -6.06 10.36 -0.76
CA ALA A 234 -4.97 9.53 -1.26
C ALA A 234 -4.85 8.24 -0.47
N ALA A 235 -4.72 7.10 -1.18
CA ALA A 235 -4.45 5.79 -0.61
C ALA A 235 -3.15 5.23 -1.22
N ILE A 236 -2.16 4.94 -0.38
CA ILE A 236 -0.85 4.46 -0.79
C ILE A 236 -0.66 3.08 -0.15
N SER A 237 -0.89 2.01 -0.92
CA SER A 237 -0.82 0.63 -0.42
C SER A 237 0.33 -0.18 -1.00
N GLY A 238 1.10 0.40 -1.91
CA GLY A 238 2.27 -0.21 -2.55
C GLY A 238 3.07 0.82 -3.32
N GLY A 239 4.09 0.35 -4.03
CA GLY A 239 5.02 1.20 -4.78
C GLY A 239 6.09 1.85 -3.91
N THR A 240 6.98 2.61 -4.57
CA THR A 240 8.08 3.32 -3.93
C THR A 240 7.98 4.82 -4.24
N LEU A 241 7.92 5.63 -3.20
CA LEU A 241 7.86 7.08 -3.26
C LEU A 241 9.20 7.64 -2.76
N ASN A 242 9.99 8.19 -3.67
CA ASN A 242 11.28 8.79 -3.35
C ASN A 242 11.12 10.32 -3.22
N GLY A 243 10.82 10.78 -2.02
CA GLY A 243 10.56 12.17 -1.65
C GLY A 243 9.35 12.30 -0.73
N GLN A 244 8.99 13.51 -0.38
CA GLN A 244 8.00 13.82 0.66
C GLN A 244 6.57 13.53 0.21
N VAL A 245 5.71 13.10 1.15
CA VAL A 245 4.26 13.01 1.01
C VAL A 245 3.62 14.04 1.92
N ILE A 246 2.90 14.99 1.36
CA ILE A 246 2.23 16.04 2.14
C ILE A 246 0.73 15.98 1.95
N THR A 247 0.00 16.04 3.07
CA THR A 247 -1.46 16.14 3.12
C THR A 247 -1.85 17.52 3.59
N TRP A 248 -2.48 18.30 2.72
CA TRP A 248 -2.88 19.67 2.94
C TRP A 248 -4.38 19.80 3.10
N SER A 249 -4.84 20.59 4.05
CA SER A 249 -6.24 21.03 4.08
C SER A 249 -6.35 22.53 4.22
N TYR A 250 -7.45 23.08 3.77
CA TYR A 250 -7.85 24.48 3.96
C TYR A 250 -9.36 24.55 4.14
N GLU A 251 -9.87 25.73 4.47
CA GLU A 251 -11.28 25.92 4.83
C GLU A 251 -12.24 25.31 3.77
N GLY A 252 -13.15 24.46 4.23
CA GLY A 252 -14.13 23.75 3.38
C GLY A 252 -13.61 22.47 2.73
N PHE A 253 -12.31 22.15 2.82
CA PHE A 253 -11.69 20.97 2.16
C PHE A 253 -10.81 20.19 3.14
N ALA A 254 -11.38 19.15 3.73
CA ALA A 254 -10.63 18.18 4.52
C ALA A 254 -9.99 17.14 3.60
N SER A 255 -8.69 16.94 3.74
CA SER A 255 -7.93 15.94 3.00
C SER A 255 -7.57 14.75 3.87
N ALA A 256 -7.38 13.60 3.25
CA ALA A 256 -6.93 12.39 3.93
C ALA A 256 -5.91 11.63 3.10
N THR A 257 -4.87 11.12 3.77
CA THR A 257 -3.91 10.18 3.18
C THR A 257 -3.85 8.92 4.05
N GLU A 258 -4.06 7.76 3.44
CA GLU A 258 -3.82 6.46 4.07
C GLU A 258 -2.56 5.83 3.48
N ILE A 259 -1.64 5.37 4.35
CA ILE A 259 -0.46 4.59 3.97
C ILE A 259 -0.61 3.20 4.59
N SER A 260 -0.47 2.16 3.77
CA SER A 260 -0.72 0.78 4.21
C SER A 260 0.07 -0.23 3.35
N GLY A 261 -0.11 -1.52 3.63
CA GLY A 261 0.44 -2.61 2.81
C GLY A 261 1.97 -2.57 2.71
N ASN A 262 2.47 -2.68 1.49
CA ASN A 262 3.90 -2.71 1.17
C ASN A 262 4.42 -1.38 0.60
N ALA A 263 3.74 -0.27 0.86
CA ALA A 263 4.19 1.04 0.43
C ALA A 263 5.56 1.38 1.03
N VAL A 264 6.44 1.98 0.23
CA VAL A 264 7.75 2.49 0.68
C VAL A 264 7.79 3.99 0.44
N VAL A 265 7.95 4.77 1.50
CA VAL A 265 8.10 6.23 1.42
C VAL A 265 9.51 6.59 1.90
N ASN A 266 10.38 6.92 0.93
CA ASN A 266 11.74 7.40 1.16
C ASN A 266 11.73 8.93 1.29
N GLY A 267 11.11 9.43 2.34
CA GLY A 267 10.93 10.85 2.60
C GLY A 267 9.95 11.09 3.74
N ASP A 268 9.73 12.35 4.06
CA ASP A 268 8.86 12.75 5.15
C ASP A 268 7.38 12.57 4.82
N VAL A 269 6.58 12.32 5.85
CA VAL A 269 5.12 12.30 5.79
C VAL A 269 4.58 13.43 6.66
N VAL A 270 3.93 14.40 6.04
CA VAL A 270 3.55 15.65 6.72
C VAL A 270 2.05 15.93 6.57
N ALA A 271 1.39 16.24 7.68
CA ALA A 271 0.01 16.74 7.70
C ALA A 271 0.02 18.25 7.95
N VAL A 272 -0.58 19.03 7.04
CA VAL A 272 -0.52 20.50 7.09
C VAL A 272 -1.92 21.09 7.05
N ASN A 273 -2.30 21.78 8.11
CA ASN A 273 -3.44 22.68 8.06
C ASN A 273 -2.98 24.02 7.47
N TYR A 274 -3.38 24.29 6.22
CA TYR A 274 -2.85 25.39 5.42
C TYR A 274 -3.18 26.78 5.97
N ASP A 275 -4.40 26.96 6.40
CA ASP A 275 -4.92 28.29 6.84
C ASP A 275 -5.27 28.35 8.33
N GLY A 276 -5.01 27.28 9.09
CA GLY A 276 -5.44 27.17 10.49
C GLY A 276 -6.96 27.03 10.66
N GLY A 277 -7.66 26.71 9.57
CA GLY A 277 -9.12 26.56 9.55
C GLY A 277 -9.63 25.30 10.22
N THR A 278 -10.93 25.08 10.11
CA THR A 278 -11.63 23.96 10.76
C THR A 278 -11.54 22.64 9.98
N SER A 279 -11.08 22.68 8.72
CA SER A 279 -10.86 21.49 7.90
C SER A 279 -9.53 20.84 8.27
N ILE A 280 -9.59 19.73 8.98
CA ILE A 280 -8.42 19.06 9.55
C ILE A 280 -7.86 18.05 8.55
N PRO A 281 -6.57 18.17 8.14
CA PRO A 281 -5.91 17.14 7.35
C PRO A 281 -5.70 15.90 8.21
N SER A 282 -5.88 14.72 7.62
CA SER A 282 -5.66 13.46 8.29
C SER A 282 -4.65 12.58 7.56
N VAL A 283 -3.73 11.98 8.31
CA VAL A 283 -2.82 10.94 7.83
C VAL A 283 -3.02 9.71 8.69
N THR A 284 -3.30 8.58 8.07
CA THR A 284 -3.43 7.28 8.75
C THR A 284 -2.39 6.33 8.20
N ILE A 285 -1.54 5.79 9.08
CA ILE A 285 -0.48 4.85 8.73
C ILE A 285 -0.82 3.50 9.36
N LYS A 286 -1.18 2.52 8.52
CA LYS A 286 -1.55 1.15 8.91
C LYS A 286 -0.48 0.12 8.54
N GLY A 287 0.57 0.53 7.83
CA GLY A 287 1.62 -0.34 7.33
C GLY A 287 2.59 0.43 6.43
N GLY A 288 3.44 -0.31 5.72
CA GLY A 288 4.47 0.25 4.86
C GLY A 288 5.77 0.54 5.59
N THR A 289 6.74 1.06 4.84
CA THR A 289 8.06 1.50 5.35
C THR A 289 8.24 2.98 5.10
N ILE A 290 8.57 3.75 6.12
CA ILE A 290 8.79 5.20 6.05
C ILE A 290 10.19 5.50 6.57
N THR A 291 11.04 6.13 5.73
CA THR A 291 12.41 6.44 6.11
C THR A 291 12.61 7.86 6.63
N GLY A 292 11.70 8.77 6.30
CA GLY A 292 11.70 10.14 6.76
C GLY A 292 10.96 10.36 8.09
N GLU A 293 10.75 11.61 8.42
CA GLU A 293 10.03 12.07 9.62
C GLU A 293 8.52 12.06 9.39
N ILE A 294 7.76 11.81 10.47
CA ILE A 294 6.31 11.98 10.49
C ILE A 294 6.00 13.19 11.35
N SER A 295 5.33 14.18 10.77
CA SER A 295 5.14 15.46 11.46
C SER A 295 3.84 16.16 11.08
N LYS A 296 3.44 17.09 11.95
CA LYS A 296 2.37 18.05 11.72
C LYS A 296 2.99 19.42 11.53
N ALA A 297 2.42 20.21 10.62
CA ALA A 297 2.89 21.57 10.39
C ALA A 297 1.73 22.53 10.07
N THR A 298 1.96 23.81 10.35
CA THR A 298 1.18 24.92 9.81
C THR A 298 1.95 25.58 8.67
N TYR A 299 1.20 26.20 7.78
CA TYR A 299 1.77 26.93 6.65
C TYR A 299 1.97 28.41 7.00
N ASN A 300 3.05 29.00 6.49
CA ASN A 300 3.38 30.40 6.68
C ASN A 300 3.89 31.04 5.38
N ASN A 301 2.99 31.29 4.44
CA ASN A 301 3.23 32.03 3.19
C ASN A 301 4.35 31.52 2.27
N GLY A 302 4.77 30.27 2.39
CA GLY A 302 5.70 29.59 1.49
C GLY A 302 5.12 28.26 1.00
N LEU A 303 5.78 27.56 0.11
CA LEU A 303 5.33 26.26 -0.42
C LEU A 303 5.73 25.08 0.49
N GLN A 304 6.46 25.34 1.56
CA GLN A 304 6.93 24.33 2.51
C GLN A 304 6.30 24.52 3.89
N PRO A 305 6.08 23.47 4.67
CA PRO A 305 5.61 23.56 6.04
C PRO A 305 6.52 24.46 6.89
N ALA A 306 5.95 25.42 7.60
CA ALA A 306 6.74 26.45 8.29
C ALA A 306 6.99 26.15 9.76
N ALA A 307 6.04 25.55 10.46
CA ALA A 307 6.15 25.30 11.90
C ALA A 307 5.32 24.08 12.30
N PRO A 308 5.77 23.32 13.32
CA PRO A 308 4.97 22.26 13.91
C PRO A 308 3.67 22.81 14.50
N ASP A 309 2.55 22.17 14.18
CA ASP A 309 1.24 22.46 14.75
C ASP A 309 0.64 21.21 15.38
N ALA A 310 0.62 21.17 16.69
CA ALA A 310 0.14 20.02 17.44
C ALA A 310 -1.39 19.88 17.45
N ALA A 311 -2.15 20.95 17.15
CA ALA A 311 -3.59 20.98 17.41
C ALA A 311 -4.49 20.80 16.19
N SER A 312 -4.04 21.21 15.00
CA SER A 312 -4.91 21.35 13.83
C SER A 312 -4.72 20.29 12.73
N SER A 313 -3.97 19.22 12.99
CA SER A 313 -3.78 18.11 12.07
C SER A 313 -3.92 16.77 12.78
N SER A 314 -4.47 15.76 12.10
CA SER A 314 -4.63 14.41 12.63
C SER A 314 -3.60 13.46 12.02
N ILE A 315 -2.82 12.79 12.86
CA ILE A 315 -1.97 11.67 12.44
C ILE A 315 -2.29 10.49 13.34
N VAL A 316 -2.56 9.33 12.75
CA VAL A 316 -2.83 8.09 13.46
C VAL A 316 -1.94 6.98 12.89
N VAL A 317 -1.15 6.35 13.75
CA VAL A 317 -0.24 5.25 13.38
C VAL A 317 -0.68 3.97 14.08
N SER A 318 -1.03 2.96 13.32
CA SER A 318 -1.45 1.64 13.81
C SER A 318 -0.67 0.48 13.14
N GLY A 319 0.48 0.78 12.57
CA GLY A 319 1.36 -0.20 11.94
C GLY A 319 2.47 0.47 11.14
N GLY A 320 3.36 -0.34 10.58
CA GLY A 320 4.45 0.12 9.72
C GLY A 320 5.83 -0.03 10.34
N THR A 321 6.84 0.16 9.50
CA THR A 321 8.26 0.16 9.85
C THR A 321 8.85 1.52 9.56
N PHE A 322 9.67 2.03 10.47
CA PHE A 322 10.17 3.41 10.44
C PHE A 322 11.67 3.43 10.68
N SER A 323 12.41 4.28 9.95
CA SER A 323 13.84 4.49 10.22
C SER A 323 14.08 5.35 11.46
N ASN A 324 13.12 6.22 11.79
CA ASN A 324 13.16 7.11 12.96
C ASN A 324 12.08 6.74 13.97
N ALA A 325 12.31 7.03 15.24
CA ALA A 325 11.28 6.84 16.26
C ALA A 325 10.08 7.76 15.99
N VAL A 326 8.89 7.19 16.01
CA VAL A 326 7.63 7.92 15.80
C VAL A 326 7.14 8.50 17.13
N ASP A 327 6.61 9.71 17.12
CA ASP A 327 6.01 10.34 18.30
C ASP A 327 4.82 9.50 18.80
N SER A 328 4.86 9.13 20.08
CA SER A 328 3.82 8.33 20.73
C SER A 328 2.42 8.97 20.72
N ASN A 329 2.34 10.30 20.57
CA ASN A 329 1.06 11.01 20.41
C ASN A 329 0.34 10.71 19.11
N PHE A 330 1.01 10.02 18.17
CA PHE A 330 0.43 9.60 16.90
C PHE A 330 -0.10 8.15 16.92
N PHE A 331 0.16 7.39 17.99
CA PHE A 331 -0.28 5.99 18.01
C PHE A 331 -1.80 5.89 18.19
N ALA A 332 -2.37 4.91 17.48
CA ALA A 332 -3.71 4.45 17.79
C ALA A 332 -3.76 3.83 19.20
N ASP A 333 -4.95 3.75 19.79
CA ASP A 333 -5.14 3.14 21.11
C ASP A 333 -4.63 1.69 21.10
N ASN A 334 -3.87 1.29 22.12
CA ASN A 334 -3.23 -0.02 22.30
C ASN A 334 -2.10 -0.34 21.28
N PHE A 335 -1.57 0.65 20.58
CA PHE A 335 -0.40 0.50 19.72
C PHE A 335 0.84 1.09 20.37
N TYR A 336 1.99 0.45 20.14
CA TYR A 336 3.25 0.76 20.83
C TYR A 336 4.42 0.69 19.86
N LEU A 337 5.44 1.50 20.13
CA LEU A 337 6.71 1.49 19.38
C LEU A 337 7.64 0.41 19.90
N ASN A 338 8.18 -0.39 19.00
CA ASN A 338 9.26 -1.32 19.27
C ASN A 338 10.48 -0.97 18.42
N GLN A 339 11.67 -1.00 19.02
CA GLN A 339 12.91 -0.90 18.26
C GLN A 339 13.34 -2.31 17.83
N ASN A 340 13.50 -2.48 16.52
CA ASN A 340 13.92 -3.75 15.93
C ASN A 340 15.43 -3.98 16.10
N PRO A 341 15.93 -5.23 15.99
CA PRO A 341 17.36 -5.53 16.12
C PRO A 341 18.25 -4.86 15.06
N ASP A 342 17.70 -4.47 13.92
CA ASP A 342 18.40 -3.74 12.84
C ASP A 342 18.47 -2.22 13.08
N GLY A 343 17.93 -1.73 14.18
CA GLY A 343 17.87 -0.32 14.55
C GLY A 343 16.68 0.44 14.02
N SER A 344 15.85 -0.15 13.16
CA SER A 344 14.57 0.42 12.74
C SER A 344 13.52 0.32 13.85
N TYR A 345 12.36 0.92 13.63
CA TYR A 345 11.24 0.90 14.56
C TYR A 345 10.01 0.31 13.90
N SER A 346 9.19 -0.38 14.67
CA SER A 346 7.88 -0.87 14.24
C SER A 346 6.80 -0.47 15.24
N VAL A 347 5.60 -0.18 14.72
CA VAL A 347 4.41 0.06 15.55
C VAL A 347 3.51 -1.15 15.45
N HIS A 348 3.09 -1.70 16.59
CA HIS A 348 2.27 -2.90 16.67
C HIS A 348 1.29 -2.82 17.83
N GLU A 349 0.20 -3.58 17.75
CA GLU A 349 -0.73 -3.80 18.85
C GLU A 349 -0.12 -4.74 19.88
N HIS A 350 -0.29 -4.46 21.17
CA HIS A 350 0.16 -5.36 22.22
C HIS A 350 -0.68 -6.64 22.23
N ASN A 351 -0.08 -7.77 21.84
CA ASN A 351 -0.64 -9.09 21.98
C ASN A 351 -0.14 -9.73 23.30
N MET A 352 -0.87 -9.44 24.38
CA MET A 352 -0.50 -9.83 25.73
C MET A 352 -0.88 -11.29 26.02
N VAL A 353 0.12 -12.10 26.36
CA VAL A 353 -0.03 -13.51 26.69
C VAL A 353 0.34 -13.72 28.16
N MET A 354 -0.48 -14.49 28.90
CA MET A 354 -0.18 -14.85 30.28
C MET A 354 1.10 -15.67 30.36
N LYS A 355 2.03 -15.24 31.21
CA LYS A 355 3.29 -15.92 31.56
C LYS A 355 3.39 -16.06 33.07
N TYR A 356 4.20 -17.01 33.55
CA TYR A 356 4.48 -17.19 34.95
C TYR A 356 5.86 -17.85 35.16
N ASP A 357 6.41 -17.66 36.33
CA ASP A 357 7.55 -18.38 36.89
C ASP A 357 7.21 -18.96 38.28
N ALA A 358 8.19 -19.26 39.10
CA ALA A 358 7.93 -19.84 40.44
C ALA A 358 7.31 -18.84 41.43
N ASP A 359 7.55 -17.54 41.25
CA ASP A 359 7.18 -16.48 42.18
C ASP A 359 5.99 -15.67 41.73
N ASN A 360 5.88 -15.39 40.42
CA ASN A 360 4.95 -14.43 39.87
C ASN A 360 4.26 -14.92 38.60
N HIS A 361 3.20 -14.25 38.26
CA HIS A 361 2.59 -14.26 36.93
C HIS A 361 2.45 -12.85 36.40
N TRP A 362 2.44 -12.72 35.05
CA TRP A 362 2.31 -11.45 34.33
C TRP A 362 1.72 -11.68 32.93
N TYR A 363 1.26 -10.61 32.33
CA TYR A 363 1.03 -10.56 30.89
C TYR A 363 2.28 -10.07 30.18
N GLU A 364 2.68 -10.73 29.10
CA GLU A 364 3.85 -10.37 28.29
C GLU A 364 3.45 -10.24 26.84
N CYS A 365 3.83 -9.13 26.21
CA CYS A 365 3.62 -8.96 24.79
C CYS A 365 4.49 -9.95 24.01
N SER A 366 3.86 -10.76 23.16
CA SER A 366 4.54 -11.78 22.35
C SER A 366 5.45 -11.17 21.25
N VAL A 367 5.34 -9.87 20.99
CA VAL A 367 6.11 -9.17 19.96
C VAL A 367 7.30 -8.42 20.56
N CYS A 368 7.09 -7.58 21.59
CA CYS A 368 8.13 -6.74 22.16
C CYS A 368 8.65 -7.22 23.54
N GLY A 369 7.99 -8.21 24.15
CA GLY A 369 8.39 -8.71 25.48
C GLY A 369 8.05 -7.81 26.66
N GLU A 370 7.31 -6.71 26.45
CA GLU A 370 6.87 -5.84 27.54
C GLU A 370 5.94 -6.59 28.49
N LYS A 371 6.17 -6.39 29.81
CA LYS A 371 5.43 -7.04 30.88
C LYS A 371 4.44 -6.08 31.53
N ALA A 372 3.23 -6.55 31.75
CA ALA A 372 2.18 -5.84 32.49
C ALA A 372 1.60 -6.74 33.60
N ASP A 373 1.03 -6.10 34.64
CA ASP A 373 0.30 -6.76 35.74
C ASP A 373 1.11 -7.84 36.47
N VAL A 374 2.42 -7.60 36.64
CA VAL A 374 3.30 -8.52 37.38
C VAL A 374 2.81 -8.63 38.83
N SER A 375 2.41 -9.80 39.25
CA SER A 375 1.93 -10.06 40.62
C SER A 375 2.28 -11.46 41.10
N ALA A 376 2.36 -11.62 42.44
CA ALA A 376 2.58 -12.89 43.06
C ALA A 376 1.40 -13.85 42.84
N HIS A 377 1.67 -15.16 42.91
CA HIS A 377 0.62 -16.17 42.77
C HIS A 377 -0.44 -16.07 43.86
N THR A 378 -1.70 -16.16 43.48
CA THR A 378 -2.84 -16.29 44.38
C THR A 378 -3.29 -17.73 44.38
N PHE A 379 -2.76 -18.49 45.35
CA PHE A 379 -3.08 -19.91 45.49
C PHE A 379 -4.40 -20.14 46.22
N GLY A 380 -5.14 -21.15 45.75
CA GLY A 380 -6.26 -21.73 46.49
C GLY A 380 -5.82 -22.63 47.66
N GLU A 381 -6.79 -23.29 48.28
CA GLU A 381 -6.52 -24.27 49.33
C GLU A 381 -5.76 -25.48 48.77
N TRP A 382 -5.06 -26.21 49.69
CA TRP A 382 -4.41 -27.45 49.34
C TRP A 382 -5.43 -28.53 48.99
N ASN A 383 -5.27 -29.19 47.88
CA ASN A 383 -6.03 -30.37 47.45
C ASN A 383 -5.13 -31.62 47.57
N VAL A 384 -5.55 -32.62 48.34
CA VAL A 384 -4.83 -33.87 48.44
C VAL A 384 -5.07 -34.68 47.16
N THR A 385 -4.03 -34.91 46.41
CA THR A 385 -4.07 -35.69 45.14
C THR A 385 -3.77 -37.15 45.33
N LYS A 386 -3.01 -37.49 46.41
CA LYS A 386 -2.78 -38.87 46.90
C LYS A 386 -2.72 -38.85 48.41
N GLU A 387 -3.53 -39.66 49.06
CA GLU A 387 -3.46 -39.84 50.51
C GLU A 387 -2.17 -40.57 50.92
N ALA A 388 -1.54 -40.13 52.01
CA ALA A 388 -0.42 -40.84 52.61
C ALA A 388 -0.89 -42.10 53.31
N THR A 389 -0.15 -43.19 53.16
CA THR A 389 -0.39 -44.48 53.95
C THR A 389 0.73 -44.63 54.93
N ALA A 390 0.66 -45.72 55.72
CA ALA A 390 1.70 -46.03 56.70
C ALA A 390 3.10 -46.23 56.10
N THR A 391 3.16 -46.68 54.85
CA THR A 391 4.42 -47.02 54.14
C THR A 391 4.69 -46.17 52.87
N GLU A 392 3.71 -45.44 52.38
CA GLU A 392 3.88 -44.63 51.17
C GLU A 392 3.52 -43.17 51.43
N ALA A 393 4.33 -42.30 50.91
CA ALA A 393 4.07 -40.88 50.91
C ALA A 393 2.85 -40.52 50.02
N GLY A 394 2.09 -39.52 50.44
CA GLY A 394 1.02 -38.90 49.71
C GLY A 394 1.50 -37.66 48.95
N SER A 395 0.59 -37.00 48.32
CA SER A 395 0.85 -35.73 47.66
C SER A 395 -0.33 -34.77 47.74
N ARG A 396 -0.05 -33.51 47.81
CA ARG A 396 -1.05 -32.45 47.74
C ARG A 396 -0.59 -31.35 46.75
N GLU A 397 -1.53 -30.67 46.19
CA GLU A 397 -1.27 -29.58 45.28
C GLU A 397 -2.09 -28.33 45.62
N LYS A 398 -1.59 -27.20 45.27
CA LYS A 398 -2.36 -25.96 45.23
C LYS A 398 -2.12 -25.28 43.88
N VAL A 399 -3.16 -24.63 43.36
CA VAL A 399 -3.14 -24.02 42.03
C VAL A 399 -3.37 -22.54 42.16
N CYS A 400 -2.60 -21.77 41.43
CA CYS A 400 -2.86 -20.34 41.29
C CYS A 400 -4.16 -20.11 40.53
N SER A 401 -5.10 -19.37 41.12
CA SER A 401 -6.41 -19.10 40.53
C SER A 401 -6.38 -18.23 39.31
N VAL A 402 -5.26 -17.52 39.04
CA VAL A 402 -5.09 -16.56 37.92
C VAL A 402 -4.39 -17.23 36.74
N CYS A 403 -3.24 -17.87 36.94
CA CYS A 403 -2.41 -18.36 35.83
C CYS A 403 -2.36 -19.89 35.72
N GLY A 404 -2.93 -20.62 36.68
CA GLY A 404 -2.93 -22.09 36.71
C GLY A 404 -1.60 -22.71 37.16
N TYR A 405 -0.61 -21.91 37.63
CA TYR A 405 0.64 -22.46 38.17
C TYR A 405 0.37 -23.38 39.36
N GLN A 406 0.98 -24.56 39.36
CA GLN A 406 0.77 -25.61 40.37
C GLN A 406 1.99 -25.75 41.25
N VAL A 407 1.77 -25.85 42.56
CA VAL A 407 2.77 -26.24 43.53
C VAL A 407 2.36 -27.59 44.10
N VAL A 408 3.24 -28.56 43.99
CA VAL A 408 3.02 -29.91 44.52
C VAL A 408 3.92 -30.13 45.73
N GLU A 409 3.38 -30.69 46.80
CA GLU A 409 4.09 -30.97 48.03
C GLU A 409 3.85 -32.42 48.45
N GLU A 410 4.89 -33.08 48.93
CA GLU A 410 4.80 -34.43 49.45
C GLU A 410 4.18 -34.42 50.85
N ILE A 411 3.25 -35.36 51.11
CA ILE A 411 2.74 -35.67 52.47
C ILE A 411 3.48 -36.89 52.95
N SER A 412 4.28 -36.74 54.01
CA SER A 412 5.07 -37.82 54.56
C SER A 412 4.19 -39.05 54.91
N ALA A 413 4.71 -40.26 54.70
CA ALA A 413 4.05 -41.48 55.12
C ALA A 413 3.70 -41.45 56.62
N THR A 414 2.52 -41.95 57.00
CA THR A 414 1.99 -41.79 58.35
C THR A 414 2.69 -42.70 59.39
N GLY A 415 3.50 -43.69 58.95
CA GLY A 415 4.29 -44.55 59.80
C GLY A 415 3.49 -45.24 60.88
N ASP A 416 3.81 -46.47 61.25
CA ASP A 416 3.21 -47.10 62.45
C ASP A 416 3.78 -46.41 63.70
N ALA A 417 2.92 -45.84 64.52
CA ALA A 417 3.26 -45.24 65.80
C ALA A 417 3.66 -46.33 66.82
N SER A 418 4.80 -46.99 66.59
CA SER A 418 5.38 -47.91 67.58
C SER A 418 6.91 -47.81 67.54
N SER A 419 7.44 -46.76 68.13
CA SER A 419 8.74 -46.80 68.82
C SER A 419 8.88 -45.56 69.69
N THR A 420 9.18 -45.75 70.92
CA THR A 420 9.46 -44.84 72.03
C THR A 420 10.47 -43.73 71.60
N PRO A 421 10.30 -42.50 72.05
CA PRO A 421 11.19 -41.36 71.60
C PRO A 421 12.56 -41.56 72.34
N THR A 422 13.61 -41.64 71.55
CA THR A 422 14.96 -41.30 72.01
C THR A 422 15.20 -39.83 71.52
N GLU A 423 15.37 -38.97 72.54
CA GLU A 423 15.82 -37.60 72.30
C GLU A 423 17.21 -37.61 71.61
N GLU A 424 17.32 -37.12 70.38
CA GLU A 424 18.56 -36.53 69.94
C GLU A 424 18.22 -35.60 68.74
N GLU A 425 18.49 -34.34 68.99
CA GLU A 425 18.97 -33.27 68.08
C GLU A 425 18.07 -32.85 66.95
N MET A 426 17.37 -31.74 67.18
CA MET A 426 16.90 -30.84 66.14
C MET A 426 18.06 -30.30 65.32
N THR A 427 18.28 -30.77 64.10
CA THR A 427 18.91 -30.00 63.06
C THR A 427 17.88 -29.71 61.98
N ASN A 428 17.55 -28.44 61.89
CA ASN A 428 16.70 -27.84 60.91
C ASN A 428 17.35 -28.04 59.53
N GLY A 429 16.86 -29.03 58.78
CA GLY A 429 17.24 -29.26 57.36
C GLY A 429 16.07 -29.01 56.47
N THR A 430 15.84 -27.76 56.15
CA THR A 430 15.01 -27.40 55.00
C THR A 430 15.73 -27.86 53.74
N THR A 431 15.47 -29.05 53.29
CA THR A 431 15.86 -29.46 51.96
C THR A 431 14.81 -28.89 50.97
N THR A 432 15.02 -27.69 50.57
CA THR A 432 14.50 -27.25 49.28
C THR A 432 15.23 -28.08 48.24
N THR A 433 14.67 -29.18 47.82
CA THR A 433 15.02 -29.78 46.56
C THR A 433 14.58 -28.75 45.49
N ASP A 434 15.51 -27.93 45.04
CA ASP A 434 15.42 -27.36 43.73
C ASP A 434 15.30 -28.50 42.74
N VAL A 435 14.09 -28.94 42.51
CA VAL A 435 13.78 -29.67 41.30
C VAL A 435 13.88 -28.62 40.20
N ASN A 436 15.10 -28.45 39.71
CA ASN A 436 15.33 -27.93 38.40
C ASN A 436 14.73 -28.96 37.43
N SER A 437 13.41 -29.06 37.49
CA SER A 437 12.61 -29.81 36.57
C SER A 437 12.76 -29.04 35.27
N ALA A 438 13.72 -29.47 34.45
CA ALA A 438 13.51 -29.35 33.01
C ALA A 438 12.04 -29.77 32.81
N ASN A 439 11.23 -28.79 32.47
CA ASN A 439 9.85 -28.96 32.05
C ASN A 439 9.83 -30.25 31.22
N PRO A 440 9.13 -31.32 31.61
CA PRO A 440 8.98 -32.42 30.68
C PRO A 440 8.39 -31.73 29.45
N GLN A 441 9.10 -31.75 28.34
CA GLN A 441 8.55 -31.41 27.05
C GLN A 441 7.43 -32.40 26.80
N THR A 442 6.28 -32.14 27.42
CA THR A 442 5.03 -32.75 27.03
C THR A 442 4.75 -32.21 25.66
N GLY A 443 5.08 -33.04 24.71
CA GLY A 443 4.76 -32.98 23.30
C GLY A 443 4.44 -31.62 22.75
N ASP A 444 5.31 -31.14 21.90
CA ASP A 444 5.13 -30.05 20.98
C ASP A 444 3.65 -29.83 20.62
N ASN A 445 3.00 -28.89 21.31
CA ASN A 445 1.63 -28.46 21.02
C ASN A 445 1.48 -27.82 19.65
N SER A 446 2.59 -27.59 18.95
CA SER A 446 2.60 -27.05 17.59
C SER A 446 1.83 -27.94 16.63
N TYR A 447 1.85 -29.25 16.81
CA TYR A 447 1.09 -30.17 15.95
C TYR A 447 -0.42 -30.17 16.25
N VAL A 448 -0.82 -29.91 17.49
CA VAL A 448 -2.25 -29.80 17.85
C VAL A 448 -2.84 -28.52 17.28
N PHE A 449 -2.11 -27.40 17.32
CA PHE A 449 -2.54 -26.16 16.68
C PHE A 449 -2.54 -26.27 15.15
N LEU A 450 -1.55 -26.94 14.58
CA LEU A 450 -1.53 -27.21 13.13
C LEU A 450 -2.69 -28.14 12.72
N GLY A 451 -3.02 -29.13 13.54
CA GLY A 451 -4.17 -30.02 13.32
C GLY A 451 -5.51 -29.28 13.42
N ILE A 452 -5.67 -28.39 14.39
CA ILE A 452 -6.87 -27.57 14.55
C ILE A 452 -6.97 -26.53 13.41
N ALA A 453 -5.85 -25.90 13.01
CA ALA A 453 -5.83 -24.98 11.88
C ALA A 453 -6.15 -25.67 10.55
N LEU A 454 -5.66 -26.90 10.34
CA LEU A 454 -6.00 -27.71 9.16
C LEU A 454 -7.47 -28.17 9.17
N LEU A 455 -8.03 -28.50 10.35
CA LEU A 455 -9.46 -28.81 10.49
C LEU A 455 -10.35 -27.59 10.25
N CYS A 456 -9.95 -26.41 10.72
CA CYS A 456 -10.67 -25.16 10.44
C CYS A 456 -10.60 -24.77 8.97
N LEU A 457 -9.45 -24.96 8.30
CA LEU A 457 -9.30 -24.71 6.87
C LEU A 457 -10.09 -25.70 6.01
N SER A 458 -10.15 -26.98 6.40
CA SER A 458 -10.96 -27.99 5.72
C SER A 458 -12.47 -27.75 5.94
N GLY A 459 -12.88 -27.31 7.14
CA GLY A 459 -14.26 -26.93 7.44
C GLY A 459 -14.72 -25.69 6.67
N ALA A 460 -13.87 -24.67 6.57
CA ALA A 460 -14.16 -23.48 5.79
C ALA A 460 -14.23 -23.76 4.26
N GLY A 461 -13.40 -24.68 3.78
CA GLY A 461 -13.44 -25.14 2.38
C GLY A 461 -14.76 -25.86 2.04
N LEU A 462 -15.26 -26.70 2.95
CA LEU A 462 -16.54 -27.40 2.78
C LEU A 462 -17.75 -26.45 2.88
N ALA A 463 -17.73 -25.50 3.81
CA ALA A 463 -18.76 -24.48 3.91
C ALA A 463 -18.78 -23.55 2.68
N GLY A 464 -17.62 -23.16 2.15
CA GLY A 464 -17.50 -22.36 0.94
C GLY A 464 -18.04 -23.06 -0.29
N THR A 465 -17.79 -24.36 -0.44
CA THR A 465 -18.30 -25.16 -1.57
C THR A 465 -19.82 -25.38 -1.51
N VAL A 466 -20.40 -25.52 -0.33
CA VAL A 466 -21.86 -25.64 -0.16
C VAL A 466 -22.57 -24.33 -0.44
N ILE A 467 -22.01 -23.18 -0.04
CA ILE A 467 -22.56 -21.86 -0.33
C ILE A 467 -22.45 -21.55 -1.83
N PHE A 468 -21.36 -21.90 -2.48
CA PHE A 468 -21.18 -21.70 -3.93
C PHE A 468 -22.16 -22.54 -4.76
N ARG A 469 -22.39 -23.81 -4.40
CA ARG A 469 -23.39 -24.66 -5.10
C ARG A 469 -24.82 -24.15 -4.95
N LYS A 470 -25.16 -23.54 -3.80
CA LYS A 470 -26.52 -23.00 -3.57
C LYS A 470 -26.80 -21.69 -4.30
N LYS A 471 -25.76 -20.97 -4.75
CA LYS A 471 -25.89 -19.68 -5.45
C LYS A 471 -25.96 -19.81 -6.98
N TYR A 472 -25.59 -20.98 -7.53
CA TYR A 472 -25.61 -21.26 -8.97
C TYR A 472 -26.61 -22.36 -9.38
N SER A 473 -27.49 -22.78 -8.45
CA SER A 473 -28.58 -23.74 -8.70
C SER A 473 -29.95 -23.09 -8.53
N LYS A 474 -30.10 -21.89 -9.10
CA LYS A 474 -31.41 -21.26 -9.36
C LYS A 474 -31.35 -20.48 -10.66
#